data_55809a00277dd931354ff36fdb795965
#
_entry.id   55809a00277dd931354ff36fdb795965
#
_cell.length_a   1.000
_cell.length_b   1.000
_cell.length_c   1.000
_cell.angle_alpha   90.00
_cell.angle_beta   90.00
_cell.angle_gamma   90.00
#
_symmetry.space_group_name_H-M   'P 1'
#
loop_
_entity.id
_entity.type
_entity.pdbx_description
1 polymer ?
#
loop_
_entity_poly.entity_id
_entity_poly.type
_entity_poly.pdbx_seq_one_letter_code
_entity_poly.pdbx_strand_id
1 'polypeptide(L)'
;MSLYQLQKLIYEVNRNPERRDTYRADQAGFVARYQLTPEEQEAIIELDVRKLYRLGVHPLLLRPFTLLHRVSNEDYAKALAGLE
;
A
#
# COMPACT_ATOMS: atom_id res chain seq x y z
N MET A 1 -7.86 12.37 8.53
CA MET A 1 -6.93 11.46 9.19
C MET A 1 -6.10 10.74 8.14
N SER A 2 -4.79 10.66 8.36
CA SER A 2 -3.88 10.12 7.35
C SER A 2 -4.12 8.63 7.05
N LEU A 3 -4.52 7.83 8.04
CA LEU A 3 -4.81 6.42 7.80
C LEU A 3 -5.96 6.25 6.81
N TYR A 4 -6.97 7.10 6.89
CA TYR A 4 -8.07 7.08 5.91
C TYR A 4 -7.53 7.34 4.50
N GLN A 5 -6.66 8.33 4.35
CA GLN A 5 -6.07 8.66 3.05
C GLN A 5 -5.18 7.52 2.53
N LEU A 6 -4.41 6.89 3.42
CA LEU A 6 -3.56 5.76 3.07
C LEU A 6 -4.41 4.59 2.54
N GLN A 7 -5.46 4.23 3.26
CA GLN A 7 -6.35 3.15 2.85
C GLN A 7 -7.13 3.50 1.59
N LYS A 8 -7.50 4.77 1.42
CA LYS A 8 -8.17 5.23 0.21
C LYS A 8 -7.27 5.07 -1.01
N LEU A 9 -5.98 5.43 -0.89
CA LEU A 9 -5.02 5.25 -1.98
C LEU A 9 -4.94 3.78 -2.38
N ILE A 10 -4.76 2.90 -1.40
CA ILE A 10 -4.63 1.46 -1.65
C ILE A 10 -5.92 0.91 -2.28
N TYR A 11 -7.07 1.32 -1.76
CA TYR A 11 -8.37 0.90 -2.29
C TYR A 11 -8.52 1.32 -3.75
N GLU A 12 -8.20 2.55 -4.08
CA GLU A 12 -8.34 3.05 -5.45
C GLU A 12 -7.40 2.34 -6.42
N VAL A 13 -6.16 2.08 -6.00
CA VAL A 13 -5.21 1.32 -6.81
C VAL A 13 -5.71 -0.10 -7.04
N ASN A 14 -6.28 -0.73 -6.01
CA ASN A 14 -6.80 -2.10 -6.12
C ASN A 14 -7.99 -2.21 -7.06
N ARG A 15 -8.87 -1.20 -7.08
CA ARG A 15 -10.18 -1.28 -7.72
C ARG A 15 -10.29 -0.57 -9.04
N ASN A 16 -9.46 0.45 -9.29
CA ASN A 16 -9.59 1.29 -10.48
C ASN A 16 -8.39 1.08 -11.41
N PRO A 17 -8.60 0.45 -12.59
CA PRO A 17 -7.49 0.21 -13.52
C PRO A 17 -6.78 1.48 -13.99
N GLU A 18 -7.50 2.58 -14.19
CA GLU A 18 -6.89 3.84 -14.62
C GLU A 18 -5.96 4.39 -13.54
N ARG A 19 -6.39 4.34 -12.28
CA ARG A 19 -5.56 4.79 -11.17
C ARG A 19 -4.37 3.88 -10.95
N ARG A 20 -4.56 2.58 -11.17
CA ARG A 20 -3.46 1.62 -11.10
C ARG A 20 -2.39 1.93 -12.14
N ASP A 21 -2.80 2.25 -13.36
CA ASP A 21 -1.86 2.61 -14.42
C ASP A 21 -1.13 3.90 -14.09
N THR A 22 -1.84 4.91 -13.58
CA THR A 22 -1.22 6.16 -13.15
C THR A 22 -0.21 5.94 -12.03
N TYR A 23 -0.57 5.10 -11.06
CA TYR A 23 0.30 4.74 -9.94
C TYR A 23 1.59 4.07 -10.45
N ARG A 24 1.46 3.14 -11.39
CA ARG A 24 2.63 2.44 -11.93
C ARG A 24 3.54 3.35 -12.75
N ALA A 25 2.94 4.29 -13.47
CA ALA A 25 3.69 5.20 -14.32
C ALA A 25 4.51 6.21 -13.50
N ASP A 26 3.95 6.67 -12.37
CA ASP A 26 4.60 7.68 -11.52
C ASP A 26 4.14 7.51 -10.09
N GLN A 27 4.79 6.61 -9.36
CA GLN A 27 4.41 6.33 -7.97
C GLN A 27 4.50 7.57 -7.08
N ALA A 28 5.61 8.28 -7.16
CA ALA A 28 5.81 9.46 -6.31
C ALA A 28 4.76 10.53 -6.57
N GLY A 29 4.47 10.82 -7.84
CA GLY A 29 3.46 11.79 -8.20
C GLY A 29 2.06 11.37 -7.77
N PHE A 30 1.73 10.08 -7.92
CA PHE A 30 0.43 9.57 -7.51
C PHE A 30 0.25 9.66 -6.00
N VAL A 31 1.26 9.23 -5.25
CA VAL A 31 1.23 9.23 -3.78
C VAL A 31 1.11 10.67 -3.26
N ALA A 32 1.76 11.62 -3.92
CA ALA A 32 1.72 13.03 -3.52
C ALA A 32 0.33 13.65 -3.62
N ARG A 33 -0.59 13.04 -4.35
CA ARG A 33 -1.98 13.52 -4.46
C ARG A 33 -2.80 13.28 -3.20
N TYR A 34 -2.32 12.43 -2.31
CA TYR A 34 -3.01 12.09 -1.08
C TYR A 34 -2.33 12.76 0.11
N GLN A 35 -3.11 13.07 1.13
CA GLN A 35 -2.57 13.70 2.34
C GLN A 35 -1.98 12.64 3.27
N LEU A 36 -0.79 12.21 2.94
CA LEU A 36 -0.07 11.18 3.70
C LEU A 36 1.09 11.79 4.47
N THR A 37 1.43 11.19 5.61
CA THR A 37 2.64 11.54 6.33
C THR A 37 3.85 11.06 5.53
N PRO A 38 5.06 11.64 5.76
CA PRO A 38 6.26 11.13 5.09
C PRO A 38 6.50 9.64 5.34
N GLU A 39 6.18 9.17 6.53
CA GLU A 39 6.30 7.76 6.88
C GLU A 39 5.38 6.87 6.03
N GLU A 40 4.14 7.32 5.83
CA GLU A 40 3.18 6.59 5.00
C GLU A 40 3.60 6.58 3.53
N GLN A 41 4.07 7.72 3.03
CA GLN A 41 4.57 7.81 1.65
C GLN A 41 5.72 6.85 1.42
N GLU A 42 6.68 6.83 2.33
CA GLU A 42 7.83 5.95 2.24
C GLU A 42 7.41 4.47 2.26
N ALA A 43 6.46 4.12 3.14
CA ALA A 43 5.98 2.75 3.23
C ALA A 43 5.35 2.27 1.93
N ILE A 44 4.62 3.14 1.23
CA ILE A 44 4.02 2.80 -0.06
C ILE A 44 5.10 2.67 -1.14
N ILE A 45 6.00 3.65 -1.23
CA ILE A 45 7.03 3.70 -2.28
C ILE A 45 8.00 2.53 -2.15
N GLU A 46 8.40 2.20 -0.94
CA GLU A 46 9.30 1.09 -0.68
C GLU A 46 8.59 -0.26 -0.58
N LEU A 47 7.26 -0.23 -0.57
CA LEU A 47 6.42 -1.40 -0.35
C LEU A 47 6.80 -2.14 0.93
N ASP A 48 6.85 -1.41 2.01
CA ASP A 48 7.13 -1.98 3.33
C ASP A 48 5.85 -2.57 3.92
N VAL A 49 5.60 -3.84 3.58
CA VAL A 49 4.36 -4.54 3.95
C VAL A 49 4.16 -4.55 5.46
N ARG A 50 5.21 -4.84 6.21
CA ARG A 50 5.14 -4.89 7.67
C ARG A 50 4.74 -3.54 8.25
N LYS A 51 5.35 -2.46 7.75
CA LYS A 51 5.05 -1.11 8.20
C LYS A 51 3.62 -0.71 7.86
N LEU A 52 3.16 -1.04 6.65
CA LEU A 52 1.78 -0.77 6.24
C LEU A 52 0.78 -1.46 7.17
N TYR A 53 1.05 -2.71 7.52
CA TYR A 53 0.21 -3.44 8.47
C TYR A 53 0.21 -2.77 9.84
N ARG A 54 1.39 -2.36 10.33
CA ARG A 54 1.53 -1.72 11.63
C ARG A 54 0.87 -0.33 11.66
N LEU A 55 0.85 0.36 10.53
CA LEU A 55 0.17 1.66 10.43
C LEU A 55 -1.35 1.53 10.46
N GLY A 56 -1.87 0.33 10.32
CA GLY A 56 -3.29 0.07 10.44
C GLY A 56 -4.02 -0.26 9.15
N VAL A 57 -3.29 -0.49 8.05
CA VAL A 57 -3.93 -0.86 6.78
C VAL A 57 -4.63 -2.21 6.95
N HIS A 58 -5.92 -2.25 6.58
CA HIS A 58 -6.71 -3.45 6.72
C HIS A 58 -6.18 -4.58 5.83
N PRO A 59 -6.06 -5.81 6.35
CA PRO A 59 -5.53 -6.94 5.55
C PRO A 59 -6.28 -7.19 4.25
N LEU A 60 -7.59 -6.94 4.20
CA LEU A 60 -8.38 -7.11 2.99
C LEU A 60 -8.02 -6.10 1.89
N LEU A 61 -7.36 -5.00 2.25
CA LEU A 61 -6.83 -4.04 1.31
C LEU A 61 -5.36 -4.34 0.99
N LEU A 62 -4.61 -4.72 2.01
CA LEU A 62 -3.16 -4.90 1.90
C LEU A 62 -2.80 -6.07 0.99
N ARG A 63 -3.46 -7.22 1.13
CA ARG A 63 -3.11 -8.40 0.33
C ARG A 63 -3.30 -8.18 -1.18
N PRO A 64 -4.46 -7.66 -1.65
CA PRO A 64 -4.59 -7.36 -3.08
C PRO A 64 -3.54 -6.37 -3.57
N PHE A 65 -3.20 -5.37 -2.75
CA PHE A 65 -2.19 -4.38 -3.11
C PHE A 65 -0.82 -5.02 -3.28
N THR A 66 -0.43 -5.92 -2.37
CA THR A 66 0.85 -6.62 -2.48
C THR A 66 0.88 -7.57 -3.67
N LEU A 67 -0.27 -8.16 -4.03
CA LEU A 67 -0.36 -9.00 -5.23
C LEU A 67 -0.10 -8.20 -6.51
N LEU A 68 -0.54 -6.95 -6.56
CA LEU A 68 -0.24 -6.06 -7.68
C LEU A 68 1.25 -5.82 -7.83
N HIS A 69 1.99 -5.87 -6.73
CA HIS A 69 3.44 -5.72 -6.71
C HIS A 69 4.16 -7.06 -6.83
N ARG A 70 3.42 -8.13 -7.11
CA ARG A 70 3.96 -9.49 -7.30
C ARG A 70 4.68 -10.04 -6.07
N VAL A 71 4.22 -9.64 -4.89
CA VAL A 71 4.73 -10.22 -3.64
C VAL A 71 4.14 -11.62 -3.48
N SER A 72 5.01 -12.63 -3.34
CA SER A 72 4.55 -14.01 -3.18
C SER A 72 3.85 -14.22 -1.83
N ASN A 73 3.07 -15.30 -1.74
CA ASN A 73 2.44 -15.67 -0.47
C ASN A 73 3.48 -15.87 0.63
N GLU A 74 4.61 -16.46 0.28
CA GLU A 74 5.70 -16.71 1.22
C GLU A 74 6.30 -15.41 1.75
N ASP A 75 6.60 -14.47 0.84
CA ASP A 75 7.17 -13.17 1.22
C ASP A 75 6.19 -12.36 2.05
N TYR A 76 4.90 -12.41 1.69
CA TYR A 76 3.87 -11.73 2.44
C TYR A 76 3.77 -12.26 3.87
N ALA A 77 3.77 -13.60 4.01
CA ALA A 77 3.72 -14.24 5.32
C ALA A 77 4.95 -13.89 6.16
N LYS A 78 6.13 -13.88 5.55
CA LYS A 78 7.38 -13.50 6.24
C LYS A 78 7.33 -12.06 6.73
N ALA A 79 6.80 -11.15 5.91
CA ALA A 79 6.71 -9.74 6.28
C ALA A 79 5.83 -9.53 7.51
N LEU A 80 4.80 -10.36 7.69
CA LEU A 80 3.86 -10.25 8.79
C LEU A 80 4.16 -11.21 9.95
N ALA A 81 5.23 -11.99 9.85
CA ALA A 81 5.59 -12.95 10.90
C ALA A 81 5.80 -12.21 12.23
N GLY A 82 5.13 -12.72 13.28
CA GLY A 82 5.22 -12.14 14.62
C GLY A 82 4.29 -10.98 14.89
N LEU A 83 3.51 -10.54 13.90
CA LEU A 83 2.53 -9.45 14.07
C LEU A 83 1.11 -9.94 14.32
N GLU A 84 0.86 -11.20 14.10
CA GLU A 84 -0.47 -11.80 14.30
C GLU A 84 -0.65 -12.33 15.71
#